data_cf367b64baae6b8d3cee7c4d05eadfad
#
_entry.id   cf367b64baae6b8d3cee7c4d05eadfad
#
_cell.length_a   1.000
_cell.length_b   1.000
_cell.length_c   1.000
_cell.angle_alpha   90.00
_cell.angle_beta   90.00
_cell.angle_gamma   90.00
#
_symmetry.space_group_name_H-M   'P 1'
#
loop_
_entity.id
_entity.type
_entity.pdbx_description
1 polymer ?
#
loop_
_entity_poly.entity_id
_entity_poly.type
_entity_poly.pdbx_seq_one_letter_code
_entity_poly.pdbx_strand_id
1 'polypeptide(L)'
;EQKHGLKTYFNRNFHIEPTNLCLYTCSFCSYSRLIKQRSEGWEYTMDEMLEMVKAYDNQPVTEVHIVGGVLPQYDLKFYTEFFRKIKNHRPDLHIKALTPVEYHYMFKKAKVSYEDGMQMMADAGLDSMPGGGAEIFDETIRKEIAGGKCSSDEWLSIHEIWHKMGKKSNATILYGHIETYEHRIDHLNRLRE
;
A
#
# COMPACT_ATOMS: atom_id res chain seq x y z
N GLU A 1 17.49 -3.28 -22.34
CA GLU A 1 18.58 -2.41 -22.80
C GLU A 1 18.11 -1.07 -23.38
N GLN A 2 17.03 -1.02 -24.18
CA GLN A 2 16.56 0.23 -24.83
C GLN A 2 16.20 1.36 -23.84
N LYS A 3 15.68 1.05 -22.64
CA LYS A 3 15.27 2.08 -21.65
C LYS A 3 16.38 2.49 -20.67
N HIS A 4 17.28 1.59 -20.33
CA HIS A 4 18.22 1.77 -19.21
C HIS A 4 19.68 1.45 -19.59
N GLY A 5 19.96 1.07 -20.82
CA GLY A 5 21.27 0.58 -21.25
C GLY A 5 21.67 -0.68 -20.48
N LEU A 6 22.91 -0.72 -20.03
CA LEU A 6 23.45 -1.84 -19.22
C LEU A 6 23.29 -1.64 -17.71
N LYS A 7 22.54 -0.62 -17.28
CA LYS A 7 22.35 -0.34 -15.85
C LYS A 7 21.30 -1.23 -15.22
N THR A 8 21.62 -1.81 -14.08
CA THR A 8 20.69 -2.50 -13.19
C THR A 8 20.44 -1.63 -11.96
N TYR A 9 19.19 -1.53 -11.57
CA TYR A 9 18.77 -0.73 -10.42
C TYR A 9 18.36 -1.67 -9.29
N PHE A 10 18.73 -1.30 -8.07
CA PHE A 10 18.32 -2.00 -6.85
C PHE A 10 17.97 -0.96 -5.78
N ASN A 11 17.17 -1.39 -4.80
CA ASN A 11 16.78 -0.55 -3.67
C ASN A 11 17.33 -1.13 -2.37
N ARG A 12 17.70 -0.25 -1.44
CA ARG A 12 18.05 -0.63 -0.06
C ARG A 12 16.92 -0.16 0.82
N ASN A 13 16.01 -1.05 1.11
CA ASN A 13 14.86 -0.76 1.93
C ASN A 13 14.79 -1.64 3.18
N PHE A 14 13.98 -1.19 4.12
CA PHE A 14 13.48 -1.99 5.24
C PHE A 14 11.96 -1.88 5.28
N HIS A 15 11.33 -2.81 5.99
CA HIS A 15 9.88 -2.88 6.08
C HIS A 15 9.41 -2.51 7.47
N ILE A 16 8.28 -1.81 7.54
CA ILE A 16 7.47 -1.65 8.73
C ILE A 16 6.09 -2.21 8.42
N GLU A 17 5.66 -3.17 9.20
CA GLU A 17 4.35 -3.81 9.10
C GLU A 17 3.55 -3.43 10.35
N PRO A 18 2.78 -2.33 10.33
CA PRO A 18 2.12 -1.77 11.52
C PRO A 18 1.29 -2.79 12.27
N THR A 19 0.65 -3.70 11.54
CA THR A 19 -0.18 -4.78 12.10
C THR A 19 -0.41 -5.86 11.06
N ASN A 20 -0.60 -7.10 11.52
CA ASN A 20 -1.18 -8.15 10.70
C ASN A 20 -2.69 -8.36 10.96
N LEU A 21 -3.28 -7.59 11.88
CA LEU A 21 -4.74 -7.60 12.08
C LEU A 21 -5.42 -6.89 10.91
N CYS A 22 -6.46 -7.50 10.35
CA CYS A 22 -7.13 -6.97 9.17
C CYS A 22 -8.65 -7.15 9.24
N LEU A 23 -9.37 -6.15 8.74
CA LEU A 23 -10.83 -6.21 8.55
C LEU A 23 -11.24 -7.16 7.42
N TYR A 24 -10.33 -7.40 6.46
CA TYR A 24 -10.62 -8.18 5.26
C TYR A 24 -10.22 -9.65 5.40
N THR A 25 -10.98 -10.51 4.73
CA THR A 25 -10.80 -11.98 4.73
C THR A 25 -10.38 -12.47 3.36
N CYS A 26 -9.16 -12.14 2.93
CA CYS A 26 -8.66 -12.61 1.64
C CYS A 26 -8.27 -14.08 1.75
N SER A 27 -8.79 -14.93 0.86
CA SER A 27 -8.55 -16.38 0.90
C SER A 27 -7.09 -16.79 0.70
N PHE A 28 -6.30 -15.94 0.03
CA PHE A 28 -4.88 -16.16 -0.25
C PHE A 28 -3.93 -15.56 0.81
N CYS A 29 -4.44 -14.77 1.77
CA CYS A 29 -3.59 -14.05 2.72
C CYS A 29 -3.32 -14.88 3.98
N SER A 30 -2.19 -15.57 4.02
CA SER A 30 -1.74 -16.29 5.22
C SER A 30 -1.20 -15.37 6.32
N TYR A 31 -0.86 -14.13 5.96
CA TYR A 31 -0.31 -13.12 6.85
C TYR A 31 -1.35 -12.56 7.82
N SER A 32 -2.56 -12.27 7.35
CA SER A 32 -3.57 -11.58 8.12
C SER A 32 -4.16 -12.42 9.27
N ARG A 33 -4.52 -11.72 10.36
CA ARG A 33 -5.38 -12.23 11.43
C ARG A 33 -6.61 -11.37 11.51
N LEU A 34 -7.76 -11.98 11.72
CA LEU A 34 -9.00 -11.23 11.92
C LEU A 34 -8.98 -10.52 13.28
N ILE A 35 -9.75 -9.44 13.43
CA ILE A 35 -9.83 -8.69 14.68
C ILE A 35 -10.21 -9.60 15.88
N LYS A 36 -11.08 -10.61 15.65
CA LYS A 36 -11.42 -11.61 16.67
C LYS A 36 -10.26 -12.53 17.09
N GLN A 37 -9.19 -12.54 16.30
CA GLN A 37 -7.95 -13.31 16.55
C GLN A 37 -6.82 -12.40 17.05
N ARG A 38 -7.14 -11.29 17.71
CA ARG A 38 -6.19 -10.26 18.12
C ARG A 38 -5.01 -10.80 18.95
N SER A 39 -5.24 -11.85 19.75
CA SER A 39 -4.18 -12.50 20.54
C SER A 39 -3.15 -13.25 19.70
N GLU A 40 -3.43 -13.51 18.43
CA GLU A 40 -2.53 -14.18 17.49
C GLU A 40 -1.82 -13.20 16.54
N GLY A 41 -2.11 -11.92 16.68
CA GLY A 41 -1.58 -10.86 15.85
C GLY A 41 -0.71 -9.89 16.62
N TRP A 42 -0.24 -8.85 15.92
CA TRP A 42 0.49 -7.72 16.52
C TRP A 42 -0.06 -6.39 16.04
N GLU A 43 0.21 -5.39 16.81
CA GLU A 43 -0.05 -3.98 16.51
C GLU A 43 1.08 -3.16 17.10
N TYR A 44 1.71 -2.32 16.29
CA TYR A 44 2.74 -1.41 16.76
C TYR A 44 2.17 -0.01 16.99
N THR A 45 2.60 0.60 18.06
CA THR A 45 2.38 2.03 18.31
C THR A 45 3.21 2.87 17.35
N MET A 46 2.86 4.15 17.23
CA MET A 46 3.62 5.08 16.41
C MET A 46 5.07 5.21 16.91
N ASP A 47 5.27 5.22 18.23
CA ASP A 47 6.61 5.34 18.81
C ASP A 47 7.46 4.10 18.54
N GLU A 48 6.91 2.89 18.66
CA GLU A 48 7.62 1.66 18.29
C GLU A 48 8.04 1.68 16.82
N MET A 49 7.16 2.11 15.92
CA MET A 49 7.52 2.21 14.50
C MET A 49 8.56 3.30 14.22
N LEU A 50 8.56 4.40 14.95
CA LEU A 50 9.61 5.42 14.86
C LEU A 50 10.96 4.90 15.37
N GLU A 51 10.99 4.09 16.43
CA GLU A 51 12.20 3.42 16.87
C GLU A 51 12.73 2.44 15.81
N MET A 52 11.86 1.74 15.07
CA MET A 52 12.27 0.94 13.93
C MET A 52 12.96 1.78 12.85
N VAL A 53 12.46 2.99 12.56
CA VAL A 53 13.11 3.91 11.61
C VAL A 53 14.49 4.31 12.12
N LYS A 54 14.61 4.72 13.40
CA LYS A 54 15.85 5.14 14.04
C LYS A 54 16.93 4.04 14.06
N ALA A 55 16.52 2.77 14.14
CA ALA A 55 17.44 1.64 14.10
C ALA A 55 18.26 1.58 12.79
N TYR A 56 17.85 2.31 11.76
CA TYR A 56 18.53 2.40 10.46
C TYR A 56 19.26 3.74 10.22
N ASP A 57 19.40 4.60 11.23
CA ASP A 57 20.01 5.94 11.06
C ASP A 57 21.44 5.89 10.52
N ASN A 58 22.23 4.90 10.89
CA ASN A 58 23.60 4.73 10.46
C ASN A 58 23.77 3.68 9.34
N GLN A 59 22.68 3.30 8.69
CA GLN A 59 22.70 2.33 7.60
C GLN A 59 22.38 3.02 6.27
N PRO A 60 22.95 2.56 5.16
CA PRO A 60 22.76 3.17 3.85
C PRO A 60 21.42 2.75 3.21
N VAL A 61 20.33 2.83 3.97
CA VAL A 61 18.96 2.58 3.47
C VAL A 61 18.41 3.84 2.82
N THR A 62 17.68 3.67 1.73
CA THR A 62 17.11 4.74 0.93
C THR A 62 15.60 4.79 0.95
N GLU A 63 14.94 3.71 1.38
CA GLU A 63 13.48 3.58 1.37
C GLU A 63 12.99 2.82 2.61
N VAL A 64 11.87 3.26 3.16
CA VAL A 64 11.02 2.47 4.05
C VAL A 64 9.77 2.03 3.31
N HIS A 65 9.45 0.74 3.37
CA HIS A 65 8.23 0.17 2.83
C HIS A 65 7.25 -0.14 3.97
N ILE A 66 6.09 0.54 3.97
CA ILE A 66 5.10 0.45 5.04
C ILE A 66 3.80 -0.11 4.48
N VAL A 67 3.45 -1.33 4.87
CA VAL A 67 2.17 -1.99 4.52
C VAL A 67 1.74 -2.88 5.66
N GLY A 68 0.46 -3.13 5.80
CA GLY A 68 -0.04 -4.00 6.86
C GLY A 68 -1.49 -4.42 6.68
N GLY A 69 -2.09 -4.90 7.73
CA GLY A 69 -3.52 -5.15 7.78
C GLY A 69 -4.31 -3.83 7.90
N VAL A 70 -5.54 -3.83 7.43
CA VAL A 70 -6.44 -2.67 7.53
C VAL A 70 -7.14 -2.69 8.87
N LEU A 71 -6.84 -1.71 9.71
CA LEU A 71 -7.47 -1.53 11.02
C LEU A 71 -8.01 -0.10 11.20
N PRO A 72 -9.13 0.08 11.91
CA PRO A 72 -9.74 1.41 12.10
C PRO A 72 -8.85 2.44 12.77
N GLN A 73 -7.99 2.06 13.71
CA GLN A 73 -7.12 2.99 14.43
C GLN A 73 -5.97 3.53 13.59
N TYR A 74 -5.55 2.80 12.55
CA TYR A 74 -4.56 3.29 11.58
C TYR A 74 -5.29 4.06 10.48
N ASP A 75 -5.78 5.23 10.83
CA ASP A 75 -6.56 6.09 9.95
C ASP A 75 -5.71 7.14 9.21
N LEU A 76 -6.35 7.99 8.44
CA LEU A 76 -5.70 9.05 7.66
C LEU A 76 -4.86 9.99 8.55
N LYS A 77 -5.38 10.37 9.72
CA LYS A 77 -4.67 11.22 10.67
C LYS A 77 -3.42 10.53 11.20
N PHE A 78 -3.54 9.26 11.57
CA PHE A 78 -2.43 8.46 12.07
C PHE A 78 -1.28 8.40 11.07
N TYR A 79 -1.55 8.03 9.81
CA TYR A 79 -0.48 7.90 8.82
C TYR A 79 0.09 9.23 8.36
N THR A 80 -0.72 10.29 8.25
CA THR A 80 -0.18 11.62 7.93
C THR A 80 0.73 12.16 9.02
N GLU A 81 0.43 11.90 10.29
CA GLU A 81 1.31 12.24 11.40
C GLU A 81 2.59 11.39 11.38
N PHE A 82 2.46 10.09 11.18
CA PHE A 82 3.59 9.17 11.13
C PHE A 82 4.58 9.54 10.01
N PHE A 83 4.10 9.81 8.80
CA PHE A 83 4.96 10.19 7.69
C PHE A 83 5.67 11.53 7.94
N ARG A 84 4.99 12.53 8.51
CA ARG A 84 5.63 13.78 8.92
C ARG A 84 6.75 13.55 9.94
N LYS A 85 6.51 12.69 10.93
CA LYS A 85 7.53 12.34 11.94
C LYS A 85 8.73 11.64 11.31
N ILE A 86 8.52 10.71 10.36
CA ILE A 86 9.61 10.09 9.59
C ILE A 86 10.38 11.17 8.82
N LYS A 87 9.70 12.03 8.05
CA LYS A 87 10.35 13.08 7.26
C LYS A 87 11.07 14.13 8.11
N ASN A 88 10.57 14.44 9.29
CA ASN A 88 11.25 15.33 10.22
C ASN A 88 12.55 14.71 10.75
N HIS A 89 12.59 13.40 10.96
CA HIS A 89 13.79 12.69 11.42
C HIS A 89 14.74 12.33 10.28
N ARG A 90 14.23 11.82 9.17
CA ARG A 90 14.96 11.37 7.98
C ARG A 90 14.32 11.96 6.71
N PRO A 91 14.59 13.25 6.41
CA PRO A 91 14.03 13.91 5.22
C PRO A 91 14.46 13.26 3.89
N ASP A 92 15.60 12.60 3.88
CA ASP A 92 16.17 11.85 2.76
C ASP A 92 15.48 10.50 2.49
N LEU A 93 14.82 9.92 3.48
CA LEU A 93 14.26 8.58 3.38
C LEU A 93 13.00 8.58 2.51
N HIS A 94 13.01 7.80 1.43
CA HIS A 94 11.85 7.60 0.58
C HIS A 94 10.77 6.77 1.30
N ILE A 95 9.57 7.32 1.43
CA ILE A 95 8.44 6.63 2.02
C ILE A 95 7.60 6.01 0.91
N LYS A 96 7.64 4.68 0.81
CA LYS A 96 6.76 3.88 -0.02
C LYS A 96 5.76 3.18 0.88
N ALA A 97 4.50 3.58 0.84
CA ALA A 97 3.57 3.12 1.85
C ALA A 97 2.17 2.88 1.30
N LEU A 98 1.46 1.98 1.96
CA LEU A 98 0.04 1.68 1.87
C LEU A 98 -0.44 1.36 0.45
N THR A 99 -1.41 0.48 0.36
CA THR A 99 -2.02 0.09 -0.91
C THR A 99 -3.29 0.90 -1.18
N PRO A 100 -3.82 0.93 -2.39
CA PRO A 100 -5.13 1.54 -2.67
C PRO A 100 -6.26 1.00 -1.79
N VAL A 101 -6.17 -0.23 -1.33
CA VAL A 101 -7.16 -0.81 -0.40
C VAL A 101 -7.17 -0.08 0.95
N GLU A 102 -5.98 0.22 1.48
CA GLU A 102 -5.83 0.98 2.74
C GLU A 102 -6.28 2.43 2.54
N TYR A 103 -5.89 3.07 1.42
CA TYR A 103 -6.33 4.43 1.08
C TYR A 103 -7.83 4.52 0.93
N HIS A 104 -8.45 3.63 0.16
CA HIS A 104 -9.91 3.56 0.01
C HIS A 104 -10.61 3.52 1.36
N TYR A 105 -10.18 2.60 2.22
CA TYR A 105 -10.76 2.47 3.56
C TYR A 105 -10.63 3.73 4.38
N MET A 106 -9.43 4.32 4.44
CA MET A 106 -9.16 5.51 5.25
C MET A 106 -9.93 6.74 4.77
N PHE A 107 -9.94 6.98 3.46
CA PHE A 107 -10.60 8.14 2.87
C PHE A 107 -12.12 8.05 3.02
N LYS A 108 -12.69 6.87 2.78
CA LYS A 108 -14.11 6.61 3.01
C LYS A 108 -14.50 6.82 4.48
N LYS A 109 -13.67 6.35 5.41
CA LYS A 109 -13.89 6.56 6.84
C LYS A 109 -13.77 8.03 7.23
N ALA A 110 -12.81 8.75 6.68
CA ALA A 110 -12.59 10.18 6.92
C ALA A 110 -13.59 11.08 6.17
N LYS A 111 -14.38 10.52 5.24
CA LYS A 111 -15.31 11.24 4.35
C LYS A 111 -14.61 12.31 3.51
N VAL A 112 -13.43 11.99 3.00
CA VAL A 112 -12.67 12.83 2.07
C VAL A 112 -12.66 12.20 0.67
N SER A 113 -12.51 13.02 -0.36
CA SER A 113 -12.33 12.53 -1.74
C SER A 113 -10.99 11.81 -1.90
N TYR A 114 -10.83 11.03 -2.96
CA TYR A 114 -9.52 10.42 -3.26
C TYR A 114 -8.47 11.49 -3.57
N GLU A 115 -8.84 12.56 -4.27
CA GLU A 115 -7.97 13.68 -4.60
C GLU A 115 -7.45 14.37 -3.34
N ASP A 116 -8.35 14.77 -2.44
CA ASP A 116 -7.98 15.43 -1.18
C ASP A 116 -7.15 14.50 -0.29
N GLY A 117 -7.58 13.23 -0.17
CA GLY A 117 -6.88 12.23 0.63
C GLY A 117 -5.46 11.98 0.13
N MET A 118 -5.26 11.80 -1.19
CA MET A 118 -3.94 11.60 -1.77
C MET A 118 -3.08 12.85 -1.67
N GLN A 119 -3.66 14.05 -1.79
CA GLN A 119 -2.95 15.30 -1.55
C GLN A 119 -2.45 15.40 -0.09
N MET A 120 -3.31 15.09 0.88
CA MET A 120 -2.93 15.07 2.31
C MET A 120 -1.78 14.09 2.57
N MET A 121 -1.78 12.92 1.93
CA MET A 121 -0.71 11.93 2.06
C MET A 121 0.60 12.43 1.43
N ALA A 122 0.53 13.05 0.25
CA ALA A 122 1.69 13.66 -0.41
C ALA A 122 2.31 14.79 0.45
N ASP A 123 1.46 15.68 1.00
CA ASP A 123 1.88 16.79 1.88
C ASP A 123 2.47 16.27 3.21
N ALA A 124 2.09 15.08 3.62
CA ALA A 124 2.67 14.41 4.78
C ALA A 124 4.03 13.75 4.51
N GLY A 125 4.43 13.63 3.24
CA GLY A 125 5.73 13.07 2.85
C GLY A 125 5.68 11.70 2.20
N LEU A 126 4.52 11.21 1.77
CA LEU A 126 4.43 10.01 0.95
C LEU A 126 5.12 10.25 -0.40
N ASP A 127 6.06 9.39 -0.79
CA ASP A 127 6.81 9.52 -2.04
C ASP A 127 6.32 8.58 -3.13
N SER A 128 5.94 7.35 -2.80
CA SER A 128 5.42 6.38 -3.75
C SER A 128 4.45 5.38 -3.10
N MET A 129 3.71 4.69 -3.92
CA MET A 129 2.69 3.73 -3.50
C MET A 129 2.97 2.34 -4.08
N PRO A 130 2.92 1.27 -3.27
CA PRO A 130 2.99 -0.11 -3.76
C PRO A 130 1.68 -0.52 -4.45
N GLY A 131 1.75 -1.60 -5.23
CA GLY A 131 0.64 -2.07 -6.07
C GLY A 131 -0.25 -3.15 -5.45
N GLY A 132 -0.10 -3.46 -4.17
CA GLY A 132 -0.92 -4.48 -3.52
C GLY A 132 -2.42 -4.17 -3.57
N GLY A 133 -3.25 -5.20 -3.44
CA GLY A 133 -4.69 -5.05 -3.56
C GLY A 133 -5.24 -5.08 -4.99
N ALA A 134 -4.38 -5.02 -6.02
CA ALA A 134 -4.78 -5.21 -7.41
C ALA A 134 -5.31 -6.63 -7.65
N GLU A 135 -4.60 -7.62 -7.18
CA GLU A 135 -4.82 -9.06 -7.31
C GLU A 135 -5.15 -9.46 -8.75
N ILE A 136 -6.43 -9.48 -9.11
CA ILE A 136 -6.98 -9.60 -10.47
C ILE A 136 -8.15 -8.62 -10.59
N PHE A 137 -8.36 -7.99 -11.75
CA PHE A 137 -9.36 -6.93 -11.90
C PHE A 137 -10.76 -7.43 -12.26
N ASP A 138 -10.91 -8.71 -12.61
CA ASP A 138 -12.24 -9.29 -12.75
C ASP A 138 -13.00 -9.27 -11.42
N GLU A 139 -14.15 -8.62 -11.38
CA GLU A 139 -14.90 -8.37 -10.14
C GLU A 139 -15.52 -9.66 -9.56
N THR A 140 -15.78 -10.67 -10.38
CA THR A 140 -16.31 -11.96 -9.90
C THR A 140 -15.24 -12.69 -9.12
N ILE A 141 -14.02 -12.75 -9.68
CA ILE A 141 -12.87 -13.34 -9.01
C ILE A 141 -12.48 -12.54 -7.77
N ARG A 142 -12.46 -11.20 -7.86
CA ARG A 142 -12.16 -10.34 -6.70
C ARG A 142 -13.08 -10.61 -5.52
N LYS A 143 -14.39 -10.74 -5.77
CA LYS A 143 -15.37 -11.07 -4.72
C LYS A 143 -15.10 -12.41 -4.05
N GLU A 144 -14.63 -13.38 -4.81
CA GLU A 144 -14.35 -14.72 -4.30
C GLU A 144 -13.07 -14.75 -3.47
N ILE A 145 -11.98 -14.15 -3.96
CA ILE A 145 -10.66 -14.26 -3.30
C ILE A 145 -10.38 -13.15 -2.28
N ALA A 146 -11.00 -11.98 -2.43
CA ALA A 146 -10.71 -10.77 -1.65
C ALA A 146 -11.97 -9.93 -1.35
N GLY A 147 -13.06 -10.59 -1.02
CA GLY A 147 -14.35 -9.93 -0.77
C GLY A 147 -14.26 -8.79 0.25
N GLY A 148 -14.96 -7.69 -0.05
CA GLY A 148 -15.02 -6.50 0.80
C GLY A 148 -13.95 -5.44 0.58
N LYS A 149 -12.90 -5.71 -0.21
CA LYS A 149 -11.93 -4.70 -0.64
C LYS A 149 -12.55 -3.73 -1.68
N CYS A 150 -11.84 -2.64 -1.97
CA CYS A 150 -12.22 -1.74 -3.05
C CYS A 150 -12.33 -2.48 -4.39
N SER A 151 -13.18 -1.98 -5.27
CA SER A 151 -13.31 -2.48 -6.64
C SER A 151 -12.04 -2.22 -7.44
N SER A 152 -11.93 -2.88 -8.60
CA SER A 152 -10.84 -2.63 -9.53
C SER A 152 -10.82 -1.17 -10.02
N ASP A 153 -11.99 -0.58 -10.28
CA ASP A 153 -12.10 0.80 -10.74
C ASP A 153 -11.69 1.79 -9.64
N GLU A 154 -12.06 1.55 -8.39
CA GLU A 154 -11.61 2.35 -7.24
C GLU A 154 -10.09 2.24 -7.05
N TRP A 155 -9.52 1.04 -7.22
CA TRP A 155 -8.08 0.82 -7.16
C TRP A 155 -7.34 1.59 -8.26
N LEU A 156 -7.80 1.49 -9.51
CA LEU A 156 -7.24 2.20 -10.66
C LEU A 156 -7.37 3.71 -10.50
N SER A 157 -8.53 4.20 -10.04
CA SER A 157 -8.78 5.63 -9.81
C SER A 157 -7.78 6.23 -8.82
N ILE A 158 -7.46 5.54 -7.72
CA ILE A 158 -6.47 6.02 -6.74
C ILE A 158 -5.08 6.12 -7.39
N HIS A 159 -4.69 5.13 -8.21
CA HIS A 159 -3.42 5.18 -8.95
C HIS A 159 -3.40 6.30 -9.99
N GLU A 160 -4.48 6.49 -10.73
CA GLU A 160 -4.60 7.55 -11.73
C GLU A 160 -4.44 8.94 -11.09
N ILE A 161 -5.13 9.19 -9.96
CA ILE A 161 -5.01 10.44 -9.21
C ILE A 161 -3.56 10.65 -8.77
N TRP A 162 -2.92 9.62 -8.21
CA TRP A 162 -1.53 9.67 -7.78
C TRP A 162 -0.57 9.99 -8.93
N HIS A 163 -0.78 9.40 -10.10
CA HIS A 163 0.01 9.67 -11.30
C HIS A 163 -0.23 11.08 -11.86
N LYS A 164 -1.48 11.59 -11.83
CA LYS A 164 -1.80 12.98 -12.22
C LYS A 164 -1.08 14.01 -11.35
N MET A 165 -0.74 13.68 -10.11
CA MET A 165 0.10 14.48 -9.22
C MET A 165 1.62 14.38 -9.56
N GLY A 166 2.00 13.70 -10.65
CA GLY A 166 3.39 13.48 -11.06
C GLY A 166 4.15 12.45 -10.23
N LYS A 167 3.45 11.70 -9.41
CA LYS A 167 4.01 10.68 -8.51
C LYS A 167 4.08 9.31 -9.19
N LYS A 168 4.79 8.36 -8.57
CA LYS A 168 5.00 7.01 -9.10
C LYS A 168 4.44 5.94 -8.18
N SER A 169 4.08 4.81 -8.75
CA SER A 169 3.61 3.63 -8.02
C SER A 169 4.06 2.33 -8.70
N ASN A 170 3.77 1.23 -8.04
CA ASN A 170 3.88 -0.10 -8.64
C ASN A 170 2.48 -0.66 -8.90
N ALA A 171 2.39 -1.60 -9.82
CA ALA A 171 1.24 -2.46 -10.02
C ALA A 171 1.62 -3.92 -9.76
N THR A 172 0.68 -4.72 -9.31
CA THR A 172 0.85 -6.15 -9.04
C THR A 172 -0.26 -6.95 -9.71
N ILE A 173 0.02 -8.20 -9.94
CA ILE A 173 -0.98 -9.21 -10.34
C ILE A 173 -0.78 -10.44 -9.47
N LEU A 174 -1.85 -10.99 -8.93
CA LEU A 174 -1.89 -12.31 -8.31
C LEU A 174 -2.44 -13.31 -9.32
N TYR A 175 -1.69 -14.36 -9.62
CA TYR A 175 -2.07 -15.36 -10.60
C TYR A 175 -1.77 -16.77 -10.12
N GLY A 176 -2.37 -17.77 -10.78
CA GLY A 176 -2.19 -19.18 -10.44
C GLY A 176 -3.19 -19.68 -9.39
N HIS A 177 -4.36 -19.03 -9.28
CA HIS A 177 -5.46 -19.44 -8.39
C HIS A 177 -6.68 -19.93 -9.18
N ILE A 178 -7.72 -19.12 -9.36
CA ILE A 178 -8.97 -19.49 -10.07
C ILE A 178 -9.18 -18.70 -11.37
N GLU A 179 -8.29 -17.77 -11.66
CA GLU A 179 -8.35 -16.93 -12.86
C GLU A 179 -7.97 -17.71 -14.14
N THR A 180 -8.45 -17.23 -15.30
CA THR A 180 -8.04 -17.70 -16.61
C THR A 180 -6.98 -16.79 -17.23
N TYR A 181 -6.44 -17.18 -18.39
CA TYR A 181 -5.52 -16.32 -19.15
C TYR A 181 -6.18 -15.03 -19.63
N GLU A 182 -7.46 -15.08 -19.97
CA GLU A 182 -8.25 -13.91 -20.39
C GLU A 182 -8.30 -12.88 -19.26
N HIS A 183 -8.51 -13.31 -18.02
CA HIS A 183 -8.51 -12.43 -16.85
C HIS A 183 -7.13 -11.78 -16.62
N ARG A 184 -6.03 -12.49 -16.87
CA ARG A 184 -4.67 -11.92 -16.78
C ARG A 184 -4.44 -10.88 -17.88
N ILE A 185 -4.89 -11.14 -19.09
CA ILE A 185 -4.77 -10.21 -20.23
C ILE A 185 -5.61 -8.96 -19.97
N ASP A 186 -6.85 -9.12 -19.52
CA ASP A 186 -7.71 -8.00 -19.12
C ASP A 186 -7.03 -7.12 -18.05
N HIS A 187 -6.53 -7.75 -17.00
CA HIS A 187 -5.80 -7.05 -15.93
C HIS A 187 -4.63 -6.22 -16.48
N LEU A 188 -3.81 -6.79 -17.34
CA LEU A 188 -2.65 -6.10 -17.92
C LEU A 188 -3.07 -4.98 -18.88
N ASN A 189 -4.15 -5.16 -19.65
CA ASN A 189 -4.68 -4.13 -20.53
C ASN A 189 -5.19 -2.93 -19.74
N ARG A 190 -5.99 -3.16 -18.69
CA ARG A 190 -6.51 -2.10 -17.82
C ARG A 190 -5.43 -1.34 -17.04
N LEU A 191 -4.28 -1.98 -16.77
CA LEU A 191 -3.11 -1.30 -16.19
C LEU A 191 -2.39 -0.40 -17.22
N ARG A 192 -2.54 -0.68 -18.51
CA ARG A 192 -1.88 0.06 -19.58
C ARG A 192 -2.67 1.28 -20.03
N GLU A 193 -3.98 1.28 -19.89
CA GLU A 193 -4.88 2.38 -20.23
C GLU A 193 -4.75 3.54 -19.22
#